data_af30ac6338880631a1e4de06a8432f5f
#
_entry.id   af30ac6338880631a1e4de06a8432f5f
#
_cell.length_a   1.000
_cell.length_b   1.000
_cell.length_c   1.000
_cell.angle_alpha   90.00
_cell.angle_beta   90.00
_cell.angle_gamma   90.00
#
_symmetry.space_group_name_H-M   'P 1'
#
loop_
_entity.id
_entity.type
_entity.pdbx_description
1 polymer ?
#
loop_
_entity_poly.entity_id
_entity_poly.type
_entity_poly.pdbx_seq_one_letter_code
_entity_poly.pdbx_strand_id
1 'polypeptide(L)'
;VCYTYIVLFIIFGAFLERTGIANFFISFANRLAGWSSGGPAKVAVISSALCGMVSGSSVGNTVTTGSFTIPMMKKTGYKPEFAGAVEAAASTGGQIMPPIMGAAAFLMAEYIGIPYAQVAVKAILPALLYFTGIFISVHLEAKKLGLNGIPRDQLPRWRLLARDCYLILPLILLVWLVSSGAKTMSHSAAYSILAAIAVGLVNFFMLRLQSTQTRTFRTVGKAALGAAGDSANSVFDSLEAGAKGAITVAVACAMAG
;
A
#
# COMPACT_ATOMS: atom_id res chain seq x y z
N VAL A 1 19.73 17.69 -5.96
CA VAL A 1 19.85 16.75 -4.81
C VAL A 1 18.48 16.13 -4.47
N CYS A 2 17.38 16.88 -4.52
CA CYS A 2 16.05 16.42 -4.18
C CYS A 2 15.51 15.27 -5.05
N TYR A 3 15.75 15.32 -6.34
CA TYR A 3 15.28 14.34 -7.31
C TYR A 3 15.70 12.90 -6.96
N THR A 4 16.91 12.71 -6.47
CA THR A 4 17.48 11.37 -6.22
C THR A 4 16.70 10.59 -5.16
N TYR A 5 16.36 11.21 -4.03
CA TYR A 5 15.63 10.49 -2.98
C TYR A 5 14.15 10.31 -3.33
N ILE A 6 13.52 11.24 -4.07
CA ILE A 6 12.16 11.11 -4.56
C ILE A 6 12.02 9.88 -5.45
N VAL A 7 12.94 9.74 -6.43
CA VAL A 7 12.98 8.58 -7.33
C VAL A 7 13.14 7.28 -6.55
N LEU A 8 14.04 7.25 -5.56
CA LEU A 8 14.24 6.05 -4.73
C LEU A 8 13.00 5.68 -3.92
N PHE A 9 12.26 6.66 -3.39
CA PHE A 9 11.01 6.40 -2.68
C PHE A 9 9.90 5.87 -3.60
N ILE A 10 9.80 6.40 -4.82
CA ILE A 10 8.85 5.90 -5.83
C ILE A 10 9.19 4.46 -6.23
N ILE A 11 10.46 4.18 -6.46
CA ILE A 11 10.95 2.83 -6.75
C ILE A 11 10.65 1.90 -5.56
N PHE A 12 10.91 2.33 -4.33
CA PHE A 12 10.59 1.56 -3.13
C PHE A 12 9.10 1.22 -3.06
N GLY A 13 8.21 2.19 -3.31
CA GLY A 13 6.77 1.96 -3.37
C GLY A 13 6.39 0.90 -4.41
N ALA A 14 6.95 1.00 -5.63
CA ALA A 14 6.72 0.04 -6.70
C ALA A 14 7.19 -1.38 -6.35
N PHE A 15 8.34 -1.52 -5.68
CA PHE A 15 8.81 -2.81 -5.17
C PHE A 15 7.87 -3.38 -4.11
N LEU A 16 7.44 -2.54 -3.17
CA LEU A 16 6.60 -2.97 -2.06
C LEU A 16 5.20 -3.41 -2.55
N GLU A 17 4.62 -2.76 -3.55
CA GLU A 17 3.37 -3.19 -4.18
C GLU A 17 3.47 -4.59 -4.78
N ARG A 18 4.60 -4.94 -5.40
CA ARG A 18 4.83 -6.26 -6.00
C ARG A 18 5.08 -7.37 -4.98
N THR A 19 5.41 -7.06 -3.73
CA THR A 19 5.56 -8.08 -2.66
C THR A 19 4.25 -8.73 -2.25
N GLY A 20 3.10 -8.22 -2.70
CA GLY A 20 1.77 -8.69 -2.29
C GLY A 20 1.23 -8.05 -1.02
N ILE A 21 1.86 -6.98 -0.54
CA ILE A 21 1.44 -6.24 0.66
C ILE A 21 0.00 -5.71 0.55
N ALA A 22 -0.47 -5.39 -0.66
CA ALA A 22 -1.83 -4.92 -0.89
C ALA A 22 -2.87 -5.97 -0.45
N ASN A 23 -2.65 -7.25 -0.78
CA ASN A 23 -3.53 -8.34 -0.35
C ASN A 23 -3.54 -8.51 1.17
N PHE A 24 -2.39 -8.32 1.81
CA PHE A 24 -2.29 -8.31 3.27
C PHE A 24 -3.10 -7.15 3.86
N PHE A 25 -2.97 -5.95 3.34
CA PHE A 25 -3.71 -4.77 3.81
C PHE A 25 -5.23 -4.91 3.63
N ILE A 26 -5.68 -5.43 2.50
CA ILE A 26 -7.10 -5.73 2.27
C ILE A 26 -7.60 -6.77 3.28
N SER A 27 -6.84 -7.84 3.51
CA SER A 27 -7.18 -8.88 4.48
C SER A 27 -7.22 -8.35 5.91
N PHE A 28 -6.25 -7.49 6.27
CA PHE A 28 -6.20 -6.80 7.56
C PHE A 28 -7.40 -5.87 7.75
N ALA A 29 -7.72 -5.04 6.75
CA ALA A 29 -8.87 -4.15 6.76
C ALA A 29 -10.19 -4.92 6.88
N ASN A 30 -10.33 -6.05 6.15
CA ASN A 30 -11.47 -6.95 6.27
C ASN A 30 -11.64 -7.47 7.70
N ARG A 31 -10.56 -7.87 8.33
CA ARG A 31 -10.62 -8.37 9.72
C ARG A 31 -10.99 -7.27 10.71
N LEU A 32 -10.52 -6.05 10.48
CA LEU A 32 -10.73 -4.92 11.38
C LEU A 32 -12.15 -4.35 11.29
N ALA A 33 -12.67 -4.14 10.09
CA ALA A 33 -13.93 -3.41 9.87
C ALA A 33 -15.01 -4.20 9.09
N GLY A 34 -14.68 -5.32 8.48
CA GLY A 34 -15.58 -6.06 7.60
C GLY A 34 -16.88 -6.54 8.26
N TRP A 35 -16.84 -6.85 9.55
CA TRP A 35 -18.00 -7.31 10.32
C TRP A 35 -19.01 -6.20 10.68
N SER A 36 -18.59 -4.94 10.60
CA SER A 36 -19.44 -3.82 11.03
C SER A 36 -20.44 -3.42 9.92
N SER A 37 -21.51 -2.70 10.30
CA SER A 37 -22.46 -2.13 9.34
C SER A 37 -21.73 -1.36 8.25
N GLY A 38 -22.00 -1.69 6.98
CA GLY A 38 -21.29 -1.14 5.83
C GLY A 38 -19.83 -1.60 5.72
N GLY A 39 -19.51 -2.78 6.28
CA GLY A 39 -18.17 -3.35 6.33
C GLY A 39 -17.36 -3.21 5.04
N PRO A 40 -17.85 -3.65 3.87
CA PRO A 40 -17.12 -3.56 2.61
C PRO A 40 -16.63 -2.17 2.25
N ALA A 41 -17.42 -1.12 2.46
CA ALA A 41 -17.00 0.24 2.16
C ALA A 41 -15.99 0.78 3.20
N LYS A 42 -16.12 0.40 4.47
CA LYS A 42 -15.11 0.71 5.50
C LYS A 42 -13.80 -0.01 5.23
N VAL A 43 -13.86 -1.25 4.75
CA VAL A 43 -12.68 -1.99 4.29
C VAL A 43 -12.01 -1.27 3.13
N ALA A 44 -12.76 -0.77 2.16
CA ALA A 44 -12.22 0.04 1.07
C ALA A 44 -11.46 1.26 1.60
N VAL A 45 -12.03 2.01 2.52
CA VAL A 45 -11.38 3.19 3.12
C VAL A 45 -10.08 2.83 3.83
N ILE A 46 -10.09 1.79 4.68
CA ILE A 46 -8.91 1.39 5.45
C ILE A 46 -7.84 0.79 4.54
N SER A 47 -8.22 -0.10 3.60
CA SER A 47 -7.24 -0.71 2.69
C SER A 47 -6.63 0.31 1.75
N SER A 48 -7.42 1.27 1.22
CA SER A 48 -6.89 2.36 0.40
C SER A 48 -5.98 3.30 1.19
N ALA A 49 -6.26 3.56 2.47
CA ALA A 49 -5.35 4.32 3.32
C ALA A 49 -4.00 3.60 3.47
N LEU A 50 -4.03 2.30 3.76
CA LEU A 50 -2.82 1.48 3.95
C LEU A 50 -2.04 1.26 2.64
N CYS A 51 -2.72 0.99 1.52
CA CYS A 51 -2.06 0.85 0.23
C CYS A 51 -1.55 2.20 -0.29
N GLY A 52 -2.33 3.27 -0.10
CA GLY A 52 -1.96 4.62 -0.53
C GLY A 52 -0.72 5.16 0.17
N MET A 53 -0.53 4.85 1.47
CA MET A 53 0.68 5.24 2.20
C MET A 53 1.96 4.58 1.66
N VAL A 54 1.82 3.52 0.85
CA VAL A 54 2.92 2.79 0.22
C VAL A 54 3.12 3.26 -1.21
N SER A 55 2.05 3.35 -2.01
CA SER A 55 2.11 3.72 -3.42
C SER A 55 2.37 5.21 -3.64
N GLY A 56 1.88 6.07 -2.77
CA GLY A 56 1.92 7.52 -2.93
C GLY A 56 1.16 8.04 -4.17
N SER A 57 0.47 7.17 -4.89
CA SER A 57 -0.27 7.46 -6.13
C SER A 57 -1.75 7.16 -5.97
N SER A 58 -2.60 8.18 -6.12
CA SER A 58 -4.05 7.98 -6.08
C SER A 58 -4.56 7.10 -7.21
N VAL A 59 -4.01 7.26 -8.42
CA VAL A 59 -4.41 6.46 -9.59
C VAL A 59 -3.98 5.01 -9.42
N GLY A 60 -2.71 4.76 -9.05
CA GLY A 60 -2.20 3.42 -8.77
C GLY A 60 -3.01 2.72 -7.67
N ASN A 61 -3.29 3.45 -6.59
CA ASN A 61 -4.08 2.93 -5.48
C ASN A 61 -5.51 2.59 -5.90
N THR A 62 -6.20 3.47 -6.65
CA THR A 62 -7.55 3.20 -7.17
C THR A 62 -7.60 1.96 -8.06
N VAL A 63 -6.60 1.73 -8.89
CA VAL A 63 -6.52 0.54 -9.74
C VAL A 63 -6.28 -0.71 -8.90
N THR A 64 -5.36 -0.65 -7.95
CA THR A 64 -4.96 -1.81 -7.12
C THR A 64 -6.06 -2.21 -6.15
N THR A 65 -6.55 -1.28 -5.32
CA THR A 65 -7.57 -1.58 -4.30
C THR A 65 -8.97 -1.62 -4.89
N GLY A 66 -9.29 -0.71 -5.82
CA GLY A 66 -10.62 -0.56 -6.41
C GLY A 66 -11.05 -1.77 -7.24
N SER A 67 -10.11 -2.47 -7.89
CA SER A 67 -10.42 -3.73 -8.59
C SER A 67 -11.07 -4.77 -7.67
N PHE A 68 -10.81 -4.70 -6.38
CA PHE A 68 -11.32 -5.60 -5.36
C PHE A 68 -12.47 -5.00 -4.54
N THR A 69 -12.29 -3.78 -4.08
CA THR A 69 -13.22 -3.12 -3.15
C THR A 69 -14.51 -2.66 -3.81
N ILE A 70 -14.46 -2.15 -5.06
CA ILE A 70 -15.65 -1.72 -5.80
C ILE A 70 -16.63 -2.89 -6.04
N PRO A 71 -16.20 -4.05 -6.60
CA PRO A 71 -17.08 -5.21 -6.73
C PRO A 71 -17.63 -5.71 -5.38
N MET A 72 -16.82 -5.64 -4.31
CA MET A 72 -17.23 -6.05 -2.97
C MET A 72 -18.33 -5.12 -2.42
N MET A 73 -18.20 -3.80 -2.57
CA MET A 73 -19.22 -2.83 -2.19
C MET A 73 -20.52 -3.02 -2.97
N LYS A 74 -20.42 -3.22 -4.30
CA LYS A 74 -21.58 -3.47 -5.16
C LYS A 74 -22.36 -4.74 -4.77
N LYS A 75 -21.67 -5.83 -4.48
CA LYS A 75 -22.27 -7.08 -4.00
C LYS A 75 -23.02 -6.92 -2.69
N THR A 76 -22.63 -5.96 -1.85
CA THR A 76 -23.27 -5.69 -0.55
C THR A 76 -24.49 -4.76 -0.67
N GLY A 77 -24.72 -4.16 -1.83
CA GLY A 77 -25.91 -3.32 -2.08
C GLY A 77 -25.61 -1.83 -2.18
N TYR A 78 -24.35 -1.42 -2.21
CA TYR A 78 -24.01 -0.02 -2.53
C TYR A 78 -24.24 0.27 -4.02
N LYS A 79 -24.68 1.48 -4.33
CA LYS A 79 -24.79 1.97 -5.71
C LYS A 79 -23.39 2.02 -6.35
N PRO A 80 -23.27 1.67 -7.64
CA PRO A 80 -21.97 1.68 -8.33
C PRO A 80 -21.24 3.02 -8.28
N GLU A 81 -21.99 4.12 -8.42
CA GLU A 81 -21.47 5.48 -8.39
C GLU A 81 -20.90 5.83 -7.01
N PHE A 82 -21.59 5.42 -5.95
CA PHE A 82 -21.11 5.63 -4.57
C PHE A 82 -19.87 4.79 -4.29
N ALA A 83 -19.85 3.52 -4.73
CA ALA A 83 -18.69 2.65 -4.57
C ALA A 83 -17.44 3.22 -5.28
N GLY A 84 -17.61 3.73 -6.52
CA GLY A 84 -16.53 4.40 -7.24
C GLY A 84 -16.06 5.69 -6.56
N ALA A 85 -17.00 6.50 -6.07
CA ALA A 85 -16.69 7.75 -5.36
C ALA A 85 -15.92 7.51 -4.05
N VAL A 86 -16.33 6.50 -3.26
CA VAL A 86 -15.63 6.11 -2.02
C VAL A 86 -14.20 5.68 -2.32
N GLU A 87 -14.01 4.84 -3.33
CA GLU A 87 -12.68 4.37 -3.71
C GLU A 87 -11.79 5.51 -4.21
N ALA A 88 -12.30 6.37 -5.09
CA ALA A 88 -11.57 7.52 -5.60
C ALA A 88 -11.17 8.50 -4.47
N ALA A 89 -12.09 8.80 -3.55
CA ALA A 89 -11.81 9.66 -2.41
C ALA A 89 -10.78 9.01 -1.47
N ALA A 90 -10.96 7.74 -1.09
CA ALA A 90 -10.04 7.05 -0.20
C ALA A 90 -8.63 6.93 -0.81
N SER A 91 -8.54 6.62 -2.11
CA SER A 91 -7.26 6.53 -2.82
C SER A 91 -6.55 7.88 -2.92
N THR A 92 -7.30 8.98 -3.08
CA THR A 92 -6.72 10.32 -3.07
C THR A 92 -6.12 10.66 -1.71
N GLY A 93 -6.79 10.26 -0.61
CA GLY A 93 -6.27 10.42 0.75
C GLY A 93 -4.95 9.69 1.00
N GLY A 94 -4.67 8.62 0.26
CA GLY A 94 -3.39 7.91 0.34
C GLY A 94 -2.17 8.79 0.06
N GLN A 95 -2.31 9.82 -0.78
CA GLN A 95 -1.20 10.75 -1.09
C GLN A 95 -0.77 11.62 0.08
N ILE A 96 -1.65 11.84 1.06
CA ILE A 96 -1.32 12.59 2.29
C ILE A 96 -1.01 11.68 3.47
N MET A 97 -1.15 10.36 3.31
CA MET A 97 -0.94 9.40 4.39
C MET A 97 0.55 9.04 4.51
N PRO A 98 1.21 9.34 5.64
CA PRO A 98 2.59 8.92 5.88
C PRO A 98 2.72 7.39 5.88
N PRO A 99 3.89 6.81 5.59
CA PRO A 99 5.22 7.46 5.53
C PRO A 99 5.69 7.89 4.15
N ILE A 100 5.16 7.35 3.01
CA ILE A 100 5.71 7.66 1.69
C ILE A 100 5.05 8.90 1.11
N MET A 101 3.74 9.01 1.24
CA MET A 101 2.95 10.13 0.70
C MET A 101 3.12 10.31 -0.82
N GLY A 102 2.46 11.30 -1.40
CA GLY A 102 2.65 11.67 -2.79
C GLY A 102 3.86 12.60 -3.01
N ALA A 103 4.25 12.78 -4.26
CA ALA A 103 5.39 13.62 -4.65
C ALA A 103 5.29 15.06 -4.12
N ALA A 104 4.09 15.60 -3.97
CA ALA A 104 3.86 16.94 -3.43
C ALA A 104 4.43 17.13 -2.02
N ALA A 105 4.48 16.08 -1.19
CA ALA A 105 5.02 16.18 0.17
C ALA A 105 6.54 16.40 0.17
N PHE A 106 7.25 15.82 -0.80
CA PHE A 106 8.68 16.05 -0.97
C PHE A 106 8.98 17.48 -1.44
N LEU A 107 8.18 17.99 -2.40
CA LEU A 107 8.28 19.37 -2.86
C LEU A 107 7.99 20.35 -1.72
N MET A 108 6.96 20.06 -0.91
CA MET A 108 6.62 20.86 0.26
C MET A 108 7.79 20.93 1.27
N ALA A 109 8.45 19.81 1.54
CA ALA A 109 9.63 19.77 2.41
C ALA A 109 10.75 20.68 1.89
N GLU A 110 10.98 20.67 0.57
CA GLU A 110 12.01 21.48 -0.07
C GLU A 110 11.67 22.98 -0.08
N TYR A 111 10.46 23.35 -0.48
CA TYR A 111 10.05 24.77 -0.49
C TYR A 111 10.04 25.42 0.90
N ILE A 112 9.62 24.65 1.92
CA ILE A 112 9.62 25.15 3.30
C ILE A 112 11.00 25.07 3.95
N GLY A 113 11.93 24.28 3.40
CA GLY A 113 13.28 24.10 3.94
C GLY A 113 13.33 23.28 5.23
N ILE A 114 12.37 22.35 5.45
CA ILE A 114 12.33 21.47 6.63
C ILE A 114 12.57 19.99 6.22
N PRO A 115 13.11 19.17 7.15
CA PRO A 115 13.28 17.74 6.89
C PRO A 115 11.96 17.04 6.56
N TYR A 116 11.96 16.14 5.58
CA TYR A 116 10.78 15.36 5.18
C TYR A 116 10.09 14.64 6.35
N ALA A 117 10.87 14.12 7.31
CA ALA A 117 10.32 13.49 8.51
C ALA A 117 9.38 14.41 9.30
N GLN A 118 9.68 15.72 9.36
CA GLN A 118 8.81 16.69 10.03
C GLN A 118 7.51 16.92 9.24
N VAL A 119 7.58 16.96 7.91
CA VAL A 119 6.39 17.03 7.04
C VAL A 119 5.50 15.81 7.27
N ALA A 120 6.11 14.62 7.26
CA ALA A 120 5.40 13.36 7.49
C ALA A 120 4.68 13.34 8.84
N VAL A 121 5.33 13.74 9.92
CA VAL A 121 4.70 13.79 11.26
C VAL A 121 3.54 14.79 11.29
N LYS A 122 3.71 15.97 10.69
CA LYS A 122 2.63 16.99 10.62
C LYS A 122 1.48 16.58 9.72
N ALA A 123 1.71 15.73 8.70
CA ALA A 123 0.69 15.21 7.82
C ALA A 123 -0.24 14.17 8.48
N ILE A 124 0.17 13.57 9.61
CA ILE A 124 -0.65 12.55 10.31
C ILE A 124 -2.01 13.11 10.67
N LEU A 125 -2.10 14.30 11.25
CA LEU A 125 -3.36 14.89 11.70
C LEU A 125 -4.32 15.18 10.55
N PRO A 126 -3.92 15.88 9.46
CA PRO A 126 -4.76 16.07 8.27
C PRO A 126 -5.21 14.75 7.64
N ALA A 127 -4.31 13.77 7.55
CA ALA A 127 -4.65 12.46 6.99
C ALA A 127 -5.71 11.73 7.85
N LEU A 128 -5.55 11.70 9.17
CA LEU A 128 -6.54 11.11 10.07
C LEU A 128 -7.91 11.79 9.97
N LEU A 129 -7.95 13.13 9.92
CA LEU A 129 -9.19 13.86 9.75
C LEU A 129 -9.86 13.56 8.41
N TYR A 130 -9.08 13.49 7.33
CA TYR A 130 -9.59 13.15 6.00
C TYR A 130 -10.23 11.76 5.97
N PHE A 131 -9.52 10.74 6.42
CA PHE A 131 -10.04 9.37 6.45
C PHE A 131 -11.19 9.19 7.43
N THR A 132 -11.20 9.91 8.55
CA THR A 132 -12.32 9.92 9.49
C THR A 132 -13.57 10.48 8.84
N GLY A 133 -13.48 11.57 8.05
CA GLY A 133 -14.59 12.13 7.31
C GLY A 133 -15.20 11.13 6.31
N ILE A 134 -14.37 10.47 5.51
CA ILE A 134 -14.83 9.44 4.58
C ILE A 134 -15.47 8.27 5.34
N PHE A 135 -14.83 7.81 6.42
CA PHE A 135 -15.32 6.69 7.23
C PHE A 135 -16.70 6.96 7.83
N ILE A 136 -16.93 8.19 8.33
CA ILE A 136 -18.22 8.62 8.86
C ILE A 136 -19.26 8.66 7.72
N SER A 137 -18.95 9.26 6.58
CA SER A 137 -19.83 9.33 5.42
C SER A 137 -20.28 7.96 4.94
N VAL A 138 -19.33 7.02 4.84
CA VAL A 138 -19.60 5.62 4.48
C VAL A 138 -20.48 4.92 5.54
N HIS A 139 -20.23 5.18 6.82
CA HIS A 139 -21.02 4.61 7.90
C HIS A 139 -22.47 5.10 7.89
N LEU A 140 -22.67 6.38 7.67
CA LEU A 140 -24.01 6.97 7.61
C LEU A 140 -24.81 6.47 6.40
N GLU A 141 -24.16 6.38 5.23
CA GLU A 141 -24.81 5.82 4.04
C GLU A 141 -25.15 4.34 4.21
N ALA A 142 -24.28 3.56 4.85
CA ALA A 142 -24.55 2.17 5.18
C ALA A 142 -25.77 2.02 6.09
N LYS A 143 -25.89 2.87 7.10
CA LYS A 143 -27.08 2.88 8.00
C LYS A 143 -28.35 3.27 7.26
N LYS A 144 -28.28 4.28 6.39
CA LYS A 144 -29.41 4.73 5.57
C LYS A 144 -29.92 3.63 4.65
N LEU A 145 -29.02 2.83 4.08
CA LEU A 145 -29.35 1.71 3.20
C LEU A 145 -29.64 0.40 3.94
N GLY A 146 -29.51 0.35 5.27
CA GLY A 146 -29.70 -0.86 6.06
C GLY A 146 -28.69 -1.97 5.79
N LEU A 147 -27.47 -1.63 5.34
CA LEU A 147 -26.47 -2.60 4.93
C LEU A 147 -25.77 -3.23 6.14
N ASN A 148 -25.71 -4.56 6.14
CA ASN A 148 -25.02 -5.35 7.14
C ASN A 148 -23.54 -5.56 6.75
N GLY A 149 -22.73 -5.97 7.73
CA GLY A 149 -21.35 -6.36 7.52
C GLY A 149 -21.21 -7.79 7.00
N ILE A 150 -19.96 -8.17 6.69
CA ILE A 150 -19.60 -9.54 6.30
C ILE A 150 -19.73 -10.46 7.54
N PRO A 151 -20.33 -11.64 7.41
CA PRO A 151 -20.37 -12.63 8.48
C PRO A 151 -18.98 -12.97 9.03
N ARG A 152 -18.86 -13.13 10.35
CA ARG A 152 -17.56 -13.32 11.01
C ARG A 152 -16.81 -14.57 10.58
N ASP A 153 -17.51 -15.58 10.12
CA ASP A 153 -16.99 -16.85 9.60
C ASP A 153 -16.29 -16.70 8.25
N GLN A 154 -16.65 -15.68 7.48
CA GLN A 154 -16.02 -15.36 6.19
C GLN A 154 -14.82 -14.41 6.31
N LEU A 155 -14.55 -13.93 7.53
CA LEU A 155 -13.42 -13.01 7.75
C LEU A 155 -12.09 -13.77 7.86
N PRO A 156 -10.98 -13.19 7.38
CA PRO A 156 -9.65 -13.76 7.51
C PRO A 156 -9.30 -14.07 8.98
N ARG A 157 -8.66 -15.21 9.23
CA ARG A 157 -8.23 -15.61 10.58
C ARG A 157 -6.99 -14.84 11.01
N TRP A 158 -6.92 -14.39 12.25
CA TRP A 158 -5.74 -13.69 12.79
C TRP A 158 -4.44 -14.46 12.62
N ARG A 159 -4.45 -15.77 12.66
CA ARG A 159 -3.26 -16.61 12.43
C ARG A 159 -2.67 -16.46 11.04
N LEU A 160 -3.51 -16.27 10.01
CA LEU A 160 -3.04 -16.03 8.64
C LEU A 160 -2.42 -14.65 8.53
N LEU A 161 -3.06 -13.63 9.11
CA LEU A 161 -2.54 -12.27 9.14
C LEU A 161 -1.21 -12.18 9.89
N ALA A 162 -1.08 -12.85 11.04
CA ALA A 162 0.17 -12.88 11.81
C ALA A 162 1.32 -13.54 11.03
N ARG A 163 1.01 -14.56 10.20
CA ARG A 163 2.01 -15.19 9.35
C ARG A 163 2.52 -14.24 8.27
N ASP A 164 1.64 -13.43 7.71
CA ASP A 164 1.96 -12.54 6.58
C ASP A 164 2.44 -11.14 7.05
N CYS A 165 2.54 -10.91 8.38
CA CYS A 165 3.01 -9.66 8.97
C CYS A 165 4.44 -9.27 8.54
N TYR A 166 5.27 -10.23 8.13
CA TYR A 166 6.64 -9.95 7.66
C TYR A 166 6.66 -9.05 6.41
N LEU A 167 5.55 -8.98 5.65
CA LEU A 167 5.41 -8.07 4.50
C LEU A 167 5.49 -6.59 4.87
N ILE A 168 5.20 -6.23 6.13
CA ILE A 168 5.30 -4.85 6.63
C ILE A 168 6.75 -4.48 6.99
N LEU A 169 7.64 -5.46 7.14
CA LEU A 169 9.01 -5.24 7.66
C LEU A 169 9.81 -4.21 6.86
N PRO A 170 9.80 -4.18 5.51
CA PRO A 170 10.51 -3.14 4.75
C PRO A 170 9.97 -1.73 5.03
N LEU A 171 8.66 -1.60 5.27
CA LEU A 171 8.02 -0.34 5.59
C LEU A 171 8.42 0.15 6.99
N ILE A 172 8.43 -0.74 7.98
CA ILE A 172 8.90 -0.43 9.35
C ILE A 172 10.37 -0.03 9.32
N LEU A 173 11.20 -0.75 8.55
CA LEU A 173 12.61 -0.43 8.37
C LEU A 173 12.80 0.98 7.80
N LEU A 174 12.03 1.34 6.75
CA LEU A 174 12.07 2.68 6.17
C LEU A 174 11.76 3.74 7.22
N VAL A 175 10.62 3.59 7.92
CA VAL A 175 10.17 4.55 8.94
C VAL A 175 11.22 4.70 10.04
N TRP A 176 11.80 3.60 10.51
CA TRP A 176 12.83 3.60 11.53
C TRP A 176 14.11 4.31 11.07
N LEU A 177 14.59 4.01 9.86
CA LEU A 177 15.80 4.64 9.31
C LEU A 177 15.62 6.15 9.07
N VAL A 178 14.46 6.55 8.55
CA VAL A 178 14.14 7.96 8.30
C VAL A 178 13.95 8.73 9.61
N SER A 179 13.31 8.12 10.61
CA SER A 179 13.04 8.75 11.90
C SER A 179 14.28 8.84 12.80
N SER A 180 15.18 7.85 12.73
CA SER A 180 16.40 7.84 13.54
C SER A 180 17.43 8.89 13.10
N GLY A 181 17.33 9.43 11.89
CA GLY A 181 18.30 10.39 11.35
C GLY A 181 19.71 9.81 11.15
N ALA A 182 19.91 8.51 11.39
CA ALA A 182 21.22 7.85 11.36
C ALA A 182 21.82 7.77 9.94
N LYS A 183 20.99 7.86 8.90
CA LYS A 183 21.38 7.78 7.50
C LYS A 183 20.68 8.88 6.67
N THR A 184 21.27 9.18 5.50
CA THR A 184 20.61 10.07 4.55
C THR A 184 19.34 9.43 4.00
N MET A 185 18.37 10.24 3.53
CA MET A 185 17.12 9.78 2.92
C MET A 185 17.37 8.75 1.81
N SER A 186 18.37 9.00 0.95
CA SER A 186 18.73 8.12 -0.16
C SER A 186 19.22 6.74 0.32
N HIS A 187 20.06 6.70 1.34
CA HIS A 187 20.54 5.43 1.91
C HIS A 187 19.40 4.67 2.60
N SER A 188 18.53 5.37 3.33
CA SER A 188 17.37 4.76 4.00
C SER A 188 16.44 4.10 2.98
N ALA A 189 16.15 4.78 1.87
CA ALA A 189 15.36 4.23 0.77
C ALA A 189 16.04 3.01 0.12
N ALA A 190 17.35 3.09 -0.16
CA ALA A 190 18.10 1.99 -0.78
C ALA A 190 18.10 0.72 0.10
N TYR A 191 18.34 0.83 1.40
CA TYR A 191 18.26 -0.32 2.32
C TYR A 191 16.86 -0.90 2.40
N SER A 192 15.84 -0.05 2.35
CA SER A 192 14.44 -0.50 2.38
C SER A 192 14.04 -1.20 1.08
N ILE A 193 14.58 -0.78 -0.08
CA ILE A 193 14.41 -1.49 -1.36
C ILE A 193 15.03 -2.90 -1.27
N LEU A 194 16.25 -3.02 -0.76
CA LEU A 194 16.90 -4.33 -0.58
C LEU A 194 16.09 -5.23 0.35
N ALA A 195 15.55 -4.68 1.44
CA ALA A 195 14.66 -5.42 2.33
C ALA A 195 13.36 -5.83 1.64
N ALA A 196 12.77 -4.98 0.79
CA ALA A 196 11.56 -5.31 0.03
C ALA A 196 11.82 -6.44 -0.98
N ILE A 197 12.96 -6.44 -1.66
CA ILE A 197 13.39 -7.53 -2.56
C ILE A 197 13.55 -8.84 -1.77
N ALA A 198 14.23 -8.82 -0.62
CA ALA A 198 14.41 -9.99 0.21
C ALA A 198 13.07 -10.56 0.72
N VAL A 199 12.18 -9.69 1.19
CA VAL A 199 10.83 -10.09 1.64
C VAL A 199 10.00 -10.62 0.46
N GLY A 200 10.08 -10.00 -0.70
CA GLY A 200 9.42 -10.46 -1.94
C GLY A 200 9.86 -11.85 -2.34
N LEU A 201 11.18 -12.13 -2.33
CA LEU A 201 11.75 -13.46 -2.57
C LEU A 201 11.17 -14.50 -1.61
N VAL A 202 11.14 -14.19 -0.32
CA VAL A 202 10.57 -15.10 0.70
C VAL A 202 9.09 -15.34 0.43
N ASN A 203 8.32 -14.30 0.08
CA ASN A 203 6.90 -14.43 -0.20
C ASN A 203 6.62 -15.29 -1.43
N PHE A 204 7.32 -15.06 -2.56
CA PHE A 204 7.18 -15.89 -3.76
C PHE A 204 7.56 -17.35 -3.49
N PHE A 205 8.61 -17.59 -2.72
CA PHE A 205 9.01 -18.93 -2.31
C PHE A 205 7.92 -19.61 -1.47
N MET A 206 7.36 -18.91 -0.48
CA MET A 206 6.28 -19.42 0.37
C MET A 206 5.01 -19.72 -0.42
N LEU A 207 4.61 -18.86 -1.37
CA LEU A 207 3.44 -19.06 -2.22
C LEU A 207 3.61 -20.30 -3.11
N ARG A 208 4.79 -20.50 -3.70
CA ARG A 208 5.08 -21.69 -4.50
C ARG A 208 5.11 -22.97 -3.68
N LEU A 209 5.63 -22.92 -2.45
CA LEU A 209 5.57 -24.08 -1.55
C LEU A 209 4.15 -24.46 -1.17
N GLN A 210 3.23 -23.50 -1.05
CA GLN A 210 1.83 -23.76 -0.75
C GLN A 210 1.06 -24.32 -1.96
N SER A 211 1.43 -23.95 -3.18
CA SER A 211 0.81 -24.47 -4.40
C SER A 211 1.23 -25.92 -4.74
N THR A 212 2.29 -26.41 -4.13
CA THR A 212 2.85 -27.75 -4.42
C THR A 212 2.41 -28.74 -3.34
N GLN A 213 1.49 -29.66 -3.70
CA GLN A 213 0.94 -30.68 -2.77
C GLN A 213 1.94 -31.71 -2.24
N THR A 214 3.12 -31.86 -2.86
CA THR A 214 4.14 -32.85 -2.47
C THR A 214 5.45 -32.17 -2.08
N ARG A 215 5.86 -32.33 -0.81
CA ARG A 215 7.14 -31.83 -0.27
C ARG A 215 8.28 -32.81 -0.59
N THR A 216 8.73 -32.89 -1.82
CA THR A 216 9.93 -33.64 -2.20
C THR A 216 11.10 -32.67 -2.41
N PHE A 217 12.34 -33.08 -2.08
CA PHE A 217 13.54 -32.24 -2.21
C PHE A 217 13.69 -31.64 -3.62
N ARG A 218 13.32 -32.38 -4.67
CA ARG A 218 13.24 -31.88 -6.06
C ARG A 218 12.19 -30.78 -6.29
N THR A 219 11.08 -30.84 -5.58
CA THR A 219 10.01 -29.83 -5.70
C THR A 219 10.38 -28.54 -4.98
N VAL A 220 11.11 -28.62 -3.85
CA VAL A 220 11.66 -27.47 -3.15
C VAL A 220 12.72 -26.76 -4.00
N GLY A 221 13.61 -27.49 -4.67
CA GLY A 221 14.60 -26.93 -5.60
C GLY A 221 13.95 -26.22 -6.81
N LYS A 222 12.92 -26.84 -7.43
CA LYS A 222 12.15 -26.21 -8.51
C LYS A 222 11.36 -24.98 -8.03
N ALA A 223 10.82 -25.02 -6.82
CA ALA A 223 10.13 -23.88 -6.22
C ALA A 223 11.09 -22.71 -5.96
N ALA A 224 12.31 -22.98 -5.50
CA ALA A 224 13.34 -21.97 -5.28
C ALA A 224 13.80 -21.33 -6.61
N LEU A 225 14.08 -22.14 -7.63
CA LEU A 225 14.48 -21.63 -8.95
C LEU A 225 13.37 -20.80 -9.61
N GLY A 226 12.13 -21.25 -9.48
CA GLY A 226 10.98 -20.51 -10.00
C GLY A 226 10.67 -19.24 -9.21
N ALA A 227 10.84 -19.25 -7.89
CA ALA A 227 10.70 -18.04 -7.08
C ALA A 227 11.79 -17.00 -7.43
N ALA A 228 13.02 -17.45 -7.73
CA ALA A 228 14.08 -16.57 -8.23
C ALA A 228 13.74 -15.98 -9.60
N GLY A 229 13.12 -16.74 -10.51
CA GLY A 229 12.64 -16.22 -11.79
C GLY A 229 11.50 -15.22 -11.66
N ASP A 230 10.49 -15.52 -10.81
CA ASP A 230 9.36 -14.62 -10.54
C ASP A 230 9.82 -13.32 -9.87
N SER A 231 10.78 -13.42 -8.95
CA SER A 231 11.35 -12.24 -8.31
C SER A 231 12.21 -11.42 -9.26
N ALA A 232 12.97 -12.03 -10.18
CA ALA A 232 13.71 -11.31 -11.21
C ALA A 232 12.76 -10.52 -12.12
N ASN A 233 11.69 -11.15 -12.61
CA ASN A 233 10.66 -10.46 -13.39
C ASN A 233 9.99 -9.35 -12.58
N SER A 234 9.66 -9.61 -11.31
CA SER A 234 9.08 -8.60 -10.41
C SER A 234 10.03 -7.41 -10.18
N VAL A 235 11.35 -7.64 -10.13
CA VAL A 235 12.36 -6.57 -10.04
C VAL A 235 12.34 -5.70 -11.30
N PHE A 236 12.36 -6.30 -12.49
CA PHE A 236 12.28 -5.56 -13.75
C PHE A 236 10.98 -4.75 -13.86
N ASP A 237 9.85 -5.37 -13.57
CA ASP A 237 8.55 -4.70 -13.58
C ASP A 237 8.45 -3.57 -12.55
N SER A 238 9.05 -3.75 -11.37
CA SER A 238 9.09 -2.72 -10.33
C SER A 238 9.96 -1.53 -10.72
N LEU A 239 11.10 -1.80 -11.37
CA LEU A 239 11.97 -0.75 -11.92
C LEU A 239 11.26 0.02 -13.04
N GLU A 240 10.55 -0.68 -13.94
CA GLU A 240 9.77 -0.04 -15.00
C GLU A 240 8.63 0.83 -14.42
N ALA A 241 7.88 0.30 -13.46
CA ALA A 241 6.81 1.05 -12.80
C ALA A 241 7.36 2.25 -12.02
N GLY A 242 8.46 2.07 -11.29
CA GLY A 242 9.16 3.12 -10.59
C GLY A 242 9.69 4.21 -11.53
N ALA A 243 10.27 3.84 -12.68
CA ALA A 243 10.74 4.78 -13.69
C ALA A 243 9.59 5.59 -14.29
N LYS A 244 8.47 4.94 -14.64
CA LYS A 244 7.25 5.63 -15.12
C LYS A 244 6.71 6.62 -14.08
N GLY A 245 6.66 6.23 -12.81
CA GLY A 245 6.27 7.10 -11.71
C GLY A 245 7.21 8.29 -11.54
N ALA A 246 8.51 8.07 -11.66
CA ALA A 246 9.53 9.11 -11.57
C ALA A 246 9.43 10.15 -12.68
N ILE A 247 9.09 9.75 -13.91
CA ILE A 247 8.87 10.67 -15.04
C ILE A 247 7.72 11.64 -14.72
N THR A 248 6.60 11.14 -14.21
CA THR A 248 5.45 11.97 -13.85
C THR A 248 5.83 13.04 -12.83
N VAL A 249 6.62 12.65 -11.82
CA VAL A 249 7.09 13.59 -10.80
C VAL A 249 8.11 14.57 -11.33
N ALA A 250 9.02 14.12 -12.20
CA ALA A 250 10.01 14.99 -12.85
C ALA A 250 9.33 16.08 -13.70
N VAL A 251 8.29 15.72 -14.45
CA VAL A 251 7.47 16.68 -15.22
C VAL A 251 6.77 17.66 -14.28
N ALA A 252 6.14 17.17 -13.21
CA ALA A 252 5.48 18.04 -12.23
C ALA A 252 6.47 19.02 -11.57
N CYS A 253 7.68 18.56 -11.20
CA CYS A 253 8.72 19.41 -10.66
C CYS A 253 9.22 20.45 -11.68
N ALA A 254 9.39 20.06 -12.95
CA ALA A 254 9.82 20.98 -14.01
C ALA A 254 8.76 22.04 -14.34
N MET A 255 7.48 21.73 -14.14
CA MET A 255 6.39 22.71 -14.33
C MET A 255 6.20 23.63 -13.12
N ALA A 256 6.66 23.24 -11.94
CA ALA A 256 6.54 24.01 -10.71
C ALA A 256 7.75 24.95 -10.46
N GLY A 257 8.89 24.75 -11.11
CA GLY A 257 10.11 25.57 -11.03
C GLY A 257 10.28 26.45 -12.24
#